data_3dd559609606d4ea4ebb5b301cbd9dc0
#
_entry.id   3dd559609606d4ea4ebb5b301cbd9dc0
#
_cell.length_a   1.000
_cell.length_b   1.000
_cell.length_c   1.000
_cell.angle_alpha   90.00
_cell.angle_beta   90.00
_cell.angle_gamma   90.00
#
_symmetry.space_group_name_H-M   'P 1'
#
loop_
_entity.id
_entity.type
_entity.pdbx_description
1 polymer ?
#
loop_
_entity_poly.entity_id
_entity_poly.type
_entity_poly.pdbx_seq_one_letter_code
_entity_poly.pdbx_strand_id
1 'polypeptide(L)'
;MISSIDSIMYNLSILNERNEKVNYGLSTGESLQNGSDDSMKFDYILGIQNDTSMYSSIQEGINYSDTFSTASDSALAEIKTATESIIAEIIKANTDTTNQEGKESIALEIEGYKELLFSLANSQSNGEYLFSGINSDSQSFVMDDTTGQVSYQSDNSLKSVNVEENRYISQGVNGIDVFYYTNNSAEATDTFTFTSNEIIIDEDNNQWKLMDSDNDGVDDGLFLNGDISSSSMSFTTNADGSFTATNSTGNTLDIKHSIFDDLDDLTNALNLEDSSGNTITSDEASIILSDSLDKLNDAYDSQNTSHSLVGSRTNSIDTFSSIVQSKLTNLAILENEYASADLTALAVEAQALENTYTALYSTINRVNDLSLVKYLS
;
A
#
# COMPACT_ATOMS: atom_id res chain seq x y z
N MET A 1 -5.83 42.24 64.25
CA MET A 1 -6.18 42.98 63.02
C MET A 1 -5.35 42.52 61.78
N ILE A 2 -4.04 42.40 61.89
CA ILE A 2 -3.19 41.90 60.79
C ILE A 2 -3.61 40.47 60.41
N SER A 3 -3.81 39.55 61.37
CA SER A 3 -4.21 38.15 61.06
C SER A 3 -5.59 38.00 60.39
N SER A 4 -6.52 38.95 60.63
CA SER A 4 -7.84 38.90 59.96
C SER A 4 -7.79 39.40 58.53
N ILE A 5 -6.91 40.36 58.21
CA ILE A 5 -6.67 40.83 56.82
C ILE A 5 -5.98 39.74 56.02
N ASP A 6 -4.95 39.10 56.57
CA ASP A 6 -4.24 37.99 55.93
C ASP A 6 -5.19 36.82 55.60
N SER A 7 -6.12 36.47 56.52
CA SER A 7 -7.15 35.45 56.27
C SER A 7 -8.13 35.85 55.16
N ILE A 8 -8.50 37.14 55.10
CA ILE A 8 -9.36 37.64 54.02
C ILE A 8 -8.64 37.60 52.66
N MET A 9 -7.38 38.04 52.63
CA MET A 9 -6.55 37.96 51.39
C MET A 9 -6.37 36.52 50.93
N TYR A 10 -6.11 35.58 51.81
CA TYR A 10 -6.02 34.17 51.51
C TYR A 10 -7.34 33.60 50.94
N ASN A 11 -8.47 33.90 51.58
CA ASN A 11 -9.77 33.46 51.08
C ASN A 11 -10.10 34.09 49.71
N LEU A 12 -9.73 35.35 49.49
CA LEU A 12 -9.92 36.01 48.21
C LEU A 12 -9.08 35.35 47.07
N SER A 13 -7.84 34.95 47.40
CA SER A 13 -7.00 34.25 46.40
C SER A 13 -7.60 32.88 46.01
N ILE A 14 -8.14 32.13 46.96
CA ILE A 14 -8.84 30.87 46.69
C ILE A 14 -10.11 31.12 45.87
N LEU A 15 -10.87 32.14 46.15
CA LEU A 15 -12.06 32.49 45.38
C LEU A 15 -11.71 32.86 43.94
N ASN A 16 -10.64 33.65 43.73
CA ASN A 16 -10.17 34.03 42.43
C ASN A 16 -9.75 32.80 41.62
N GLU A 17 -8.97 31.89 42.19
CA GLU A 17 -8.57 30.63 41.55
C GLU A 17 -9.77 29.79 41.13
N ARG A 18 -10.77 29.65 42.01
CA ARG A 18 -12.01 28.92 41.67
C ARG A 18 -12.80 29.62 40.58
N ASN A 19 -12.89 30.96 40.61
CA ASN A 19 -13.56 31.73 39.56
C ASN A 19 -12.88 31.60 38.21
N GLU A 20 -11.55 31.59 38.17
CA GLU A 20 -10.78 31.36 36.94
C GLU A 20 -11.08 29.97 36.36
N LYS A 21 -11.09 28.91 37.18
CA LYS A 21 -11.44 27.54 36.78
C LYS A 21 -12.87 27.44 36.22
N VAL A 22 -13.82 28.04 36.93
CA VAL A 22 -15.24 28.05 36.53
C VAL A 22 -15.42 28.81 35.21
N ASN A 23 -14.79 29.97 35.05
CA ASN A 23 -14.85 30.76 33.84
C ASN A 23 -14.18 30.05 32.68
N TYR A 24 -13.04 29.36 32.90
CA TYR A 24 -12.39 28.52 31.88
C TYR A 24 -13.34 27.42 31.40
N GLY A 25 -13.88 26.61 32.30
CA GLY A 25 -14.79 25.53 31.95
C GLY A 25 -16.08 26.01 31.28
N LEU A 26 -16.63 27.15 31.66
CA LEU A 26 -17.81 27.75 31.02
C LEU A 26 -17.49 28.29 29.60
N SER A 27 -16.28 28.78 29.40
CA SER A 27 -15.88 29.37 28.12
C SER A 27 -15.37 28.37 27.07
N THR A 28 -14.69 27.31 27.54
CA THR A 28 -14.09 26.28 26.65
C THR A 28 -14.93 25.00 26.57
N GLY A 29 -15.76 24.73 27.61
CA GLY A 29 -16.43 23.45 27.77
C GLY A 29 -15.52 22.33 28.31
N GLU A 30 -14.27 22.64 28.62
CA GLU A 30 -13.30 21.68 29.15
C GLU A 30 -13.33 21.62 30.71
N SER A 31 -13.13 20.43 31.23
CA SER A 31 -13.20 20.19 32.68
C SER A 31 -11.90 20.53 33.42
N LEU A 32 -10.76 20.59 32.72
CA LEU A 32 -9.44 20.85 33.31
C LEU A 32 -8.75 21.98 32.53
N GLN A 33 -8.23 22.96 33.29
CA GLN A 33 -7.41 24.04 32.74
C GLN A 33 -5.93 23.64 32.70
N ASN A 34 -5.48 22.93 33.75
CA ASN A 34 -4.09 22.51 33.89
C ASN A 34 -4.02 21.07 34.40
N GLY A 35 -2.97 20.33 34.03
CA GLY A 35 -2.73 18.97 34.53
C GLY A 35 -2.59 18.87 36.04
N SER A 36 -2.30 19.99 36.73
CA SER A 36 -2.25 20.06 38.21
C SER A 36 -3.63 20.06 38.88
N ASP A 37 -4.72 20.33 38.16
CA ASP A 37 -6.07 20.39 38.70
C ASP A 37 -6.59 19.01 39.07
N ASP A 38 -6.34 18.04 38.19
CA ASP A 38 -6.56 16.61 38.44
C ASP A 38 -5.56 15.82 37.55
N SER A 39 -4.42 15.48 38.11
CA SER A 39 -3.34 14.81 37.38
C SER A 39 -3.72 13.43 36.88
N MET A 40 -4.58 12.70 37.59
CA MET A 40 -5.03 11.37 37.16
C MET A 40 -5.97 11.48 35.94
N LYS A 41 -6.92 12.40 36.00
CA LYS A 41 -7.85 12.67 34.89
C LYS A 41 -7.11 13.23 33.66
N PHE A 42 -6.16 14.13 33.88
CA PHE A 42 -5.32 14.70 32.83
C PHE A 42 -4.50 13.62 32.11
N ASP A 43 -3.85 12.72 32.86
CA ASP A 43 -3.08 11.60 32.29
C ASP A 43 -3.97 10.67 31.44
N TYR A 44 -5.20 10.43 31.94
CA TYR A 44 -6.18 9.64 31.17
C TYR A 44 -6.63 10.30 29.87
N ILE A 45 -6.91 11.60 29.91
CA ILE A 45 -7.25 12.39 28.69
C ILE A 45 -6.08 12.38 27.69
N LEU A 46 -4.85 12.55 28.19
CA LEU A 46 -3.66 12.52 27.35
C LEU A 46 -3.46 11.15 26.69
N GLY A 47 -3.74 10.05 27.40
CA GLY A 47 -3.75 8.71 26.86
C GLY A 47 -4.77 8.56 25.72
N ILE A 48 -6.03 9.02 25.94
CA ILE A 48 -7.08 8.99 24.91
C ILE A 48 -6.65 9.80 23.67
N GLN A 49 -6.06 10.98 23.84
CA GLN A 49 -5.61 11.81 22.72
C GLN A 49 -4.46 11.17 21.94
N ASN A 50 -3.53 10.52 22.64
CA ASN A 50 -2.46 9.77 21.99
C ASN A 50 -3.01 8.60 21.15
N ASP A 51 -3.94 7.82 21.71
CA ASP A 51 -4.60 6.73 21.00
C ASP A 51 -5.41 7.25 19.81
N THR A 52 -6.14 8.34 19.97
CA THR A 52 -6.89 8.99 18.88
C THR A 52 -5.97 9.43 17.75
N SER A 53 -4.84 10.04 18.08
CA SER A 53 -3.83 10.45 17.08
C SER A 53 -3.25 9.25 16.33
N MET A 54 -2.92 8.18 17.06
CA MET A 54 -2.40 6.93 16.49
C MET A 54 -3.42 6.29 15.53
N TYR A 55 -4.67 6.08 15.99
CA TYR A 55 -5.70 5.47 15.15
C TYR A 55 -6.14 6.36 13.98
N SER A 56 -6.06 7.69 14.12
CA SER A 56 -6.28 8.62 13.00
C SER A 56 -5.22 8.44 11.91
N SER A 57 -3.95 8.33 12.28
CA SER A 57 -2.86 8.07 11.32
C SER A 57 -3.00 6.70 10.65
N ILE A 58 -3.44 5.67 11.40
CA ILE A 58 -3.74 4.35 10.83
C ILE A 58 -4.89 4.46 9.82
N GLN A 59 -5.96 5.21 10.16
CA GLN A 59 -7.10 5.39 9.25
C GLN A 59 -6.70 6.12 7.95
N GLU A 60 -5.82 7.11 8.02
CA GLU A 60 -5.28 7.78 6.84
C GLU A 60 -4.50 6.81 5.94
N GLY A 61 -3.65 5.97 6.53
CA GLY A 61 -2.92 4.91 5.81
C GLY A 61 -3.85 3.89 5.16
N ILE A 62 -4.90 3.47 5.86
CA ILE A 62 -5.95 2.58 5.35
C ILE A 62 -6.69 3.21 4.15
N ASN A 63 -7.11 4.47 4.25
CA ASN A 63 -7.80 5.18 3.16
C ASN A 63 -6.92 5.31 1.92
N TYR A 64 -5.62 5.56 2.11
CA TYR A 64 -4.65 5.58 1.02
C TYR A 64 -4.53 4.20 0.35
N SER A 65 -4.42 3.14 1.15
CA SER A 65 -4.33 1.76 0.66
C SER A 65 -5.60 1.29 -0.05
N ASP A 66 -6.78 1.71 0.40
CA ASP A 66 -8.06 1.44 -0.25
C ASP A 66 -8.13 2.08 -1.64
N THR A 67 -7.71 3.34 -1.76
CA THR A 67 -7.61 4.03 -3.06
C THR A 67 -6.66 3.32 -4.02
N PHE A 68 -5.49 2.89 -3.53
CA PHE A 68 -4.51 2.14 -4.31
C PHE A 68 -5.05 0.78 -4.75
N SER A 69 -5.72 0.06 -3.85
CA SER A 69 -6.31 -1.25 -4.13
C SER A 69 -7.45 -1.16 -5.15
N THR A 70 -8.30 -0.15 -5.06
CA THR A 70 -9.37 0.11 -6.03
C THR A 70 -8.81 0.41 -7.42
N ALA A 71 -7.73 1.20 -7.50
CA ALA A 71 -7.04 1.45 -8.76
C ALA A 71 -6.42 0.18 -9.35
N SER A 72 -5.80 -0.66 -8.50
CA SER A 72 -5.24 -1.96 -8.89
C SER A 72 -6.31 -2.92 -9.40
N ASP A 73 -7.46 -3.00 -8.73
CA ASP A 73 -8.61 -3.82 -9.13
C ASP A 73 -9.12 -3.40 -10.52
N SER A 74 -9.27 -2.09 -10.75
CA SER A 74 -9.71 -1.55 -12.04
C SER A 74 -8.70 -1.87 -13.16
N ALA A 75 -7.41 -1.67 -12.91
CA ALA A 75 -6.37 -1.98 -13.88
C ALA A 75 -6.33 -3.49 -14.21
N LEU A 76 -6.46 -4.37 -13.20
CA LEU A 76 -6.53 -5.81 -13.39
C LEU A 76 -7.76 -6.25 -14.19
N ALA A 77 -8.91 -5.62 -14.00
CA ALA A 77 -10.11 -5.89 -14.79
C ALA A 77 -9.90 -5.53 -16.27
N GLU A 78 -9.21 -4.42 -16.56
CA GLU A 78 -8.88 -4.01 -17.93
C GLU A 78 -7.82 -4.92 -18.55
N ILE A 79 -6.78 -5.32 -17.80
CA ILE A 79 -5.74 -6.28 -18.24
C ILE A 79 -6.39 -7.61 -18.64
N LYS A 80 -7.26 -8.17 -17.82
CA LYS A 80 -7.99 -9.41 -18.12
C LYS A 80 -8.84 -9.28 -19.38
N THR A 81 -9.55 -8.17 -19.54
CA THR A 81 -10.37 -7.92 -20.72
C THR A 81 -9.52 -7.84 -21.99
N ALA A 82 -8.34 -7.22 -21.92
CA ALA A 82 -7.40 -7.18 -23.02
C ALA A 82 -6.88 -8.58 -23.37
N THR A 83 -6.49 -9.37 -22.35
CA THR A 83 -6.02 -10.75 -22.55
C THR A 83 -7.11 -11.66 -23.14
N GLU A 84 -8.37 -11.56 -22.68
CA GLU A 84 -9.51 -12.26 -23.26
C GLU A 84 -9.72 -11.90 -24.73
N SER A 85 -9.55 -10.61 -25.09
CA SER A 85 -9.65 -10.14 -26.47
C SER A 85 -8.55 -10.72 -27.35
N ILE A 86 -7.31 -10.76 -26.85
CA ILE A 86 -6.17 -11.38 -27.54
C ILE A 86 -6.45 -12.87 -27.80
N ILE A 87 -6.89 -13.61 -26.78
CA ILE A 87 -7.25 -15.03 -26.91
C ILE A 87 -8.32 -15.23 -28.00
N ALA A 88 -9.33 -14.36 -28.06
CA ALA A 88 -10.37 -14.43 -29.09
C ALA A 88 -9.83 -14.20 -30.50
N GLU A 89 -8.89 -13.24 -30.67
CA GLU A 89 -8.24 -12.98 -31.97
C GLU A 89 -7.33 -14.13 -32.40
N ILE A 90 -6.63 -14.79 -31.47
CA ILE A 90 -5.82 -15.98 -31.78
C ILE A 90 -6.73 -17.14 -32.27
N ILE A 91 -7.82 -17.40 -31.57
CA ILE A 91 -8.78 -18.44 -31.98
C ILE A 91 -9.29 -18.16 -33.40
N LYS A 92 -9.58 -16.91 -33.72
CA LYS A 92 -9.98 -16.48 -35.08
C LYS A 92 -8.87 -16.67 -36.11
N ALA A 93 -7.62 -16.32 -35.77
CA ALA A 93 -6.45 -16.50 -36.62
C ALA A 93 -6.12 -17.96 -36.92
N ASN A 94 -6.39 -18.86 -35.93
CA ASN A 94 -6.12 -20.30 -36.06
C ASN A 94 -7.23 -21.09 -36.79
N THR A 95 -8.17 -20.39 -37.42
CA THR A 95 -9.21 -21.06 -38.25
C THR A 95 -8.79 -21.19 -39.69
N ASP A 96 -9.13 -22.30 -40.36
CA ASP A 96 -8.84 -22.56 -41.78
C ASP A 96 -9.47 -21.52 -42.72
N THR A 97 -10.38 -20.67 -42.25
CA THR A 97 -11.05 -19.64 -43.05
C THR A 97 -10.32 -18.31 -43.08
N THR A 98 -9.34 -18.10 -42.19
CA THR A 98 -8.57 -16.85 -42.10
C THR A 98 -7.38 -16.92 -43.06
N ASN A 99 -7.39 -16.09 -44.11
CA ASN A 99 -6.29 -15.98 -45.05
C ASN A 99 -5.11 -15.18 -44.47
N GLN A 100 -3.96 -15.14 -45.14
CA GLN A 100 -2.75 -14.47 -44.67
C GLN A 100 -2.97 -12.97 -44.42
N GLU A 101 -3.67 -12.24 -45.30
CA GLU A 101 -4.00 -10.82 -45.08
C GLU A 101 -4.85 -10.62 -43.80
N GLY A 102 -5.75 -11.58 -43.49
CA GLY A 102 -6.52 -11.58 -42.25
C GLY A 102 -5.64 -11.83 -41.03
N LYS A 103 -4.65 -12.71 -41.09
CA LYS A 103 -3.68 -12.96 -40.03
C LYS A 103 -2.78 -11.75 -39.78
N GLU A 104 -2.28 -11.08 -40.82
CA GLU A 104 -1.51 -9.83 -40.73
C GLU A 104 -2.34 -8.69 -40.09
N SER A 105 -3.65 -8.63 -40.38
CA SER A 105 -4.54 -7.65 -39.70
C SER A 105 -4.70 -7.96 -38.22
N ILE A 106 -4.81 -9.23 -37.84
CA ILE A 106 -4.87 -9.66 -36.46
C ILE A 106 -3.53 -9.36 -35.73
N ALA A 107 -2.40 -9.54 -36.40
CA ALA A 107 -1.09 -9.18 -35.86
C ALA A 107 -1.04 -7.70 -35.41
N LEU A 108 -1.54 -6.78 -36.25
CA LEU A 108 -1.63 -5.35 -35.89
C LEU A 108 -2.58 -5.08 -34.71
N GLU A 109 -3.68 -5.84 -34.60
CA GLU A 109 -4.58 -5.73 -33.44
C GLU A 109 -3.88 -6.20 -32.15
N ILE A 110 -3.09 -7.28 -32.23
CA ILE A 110 -2.31 -7.81 -31.09
C ILE A 110 -1.21 -6.84 -30.66
N GLU A 111 -0.52 -6.19 -31.60
CA GLU A 111 0.42 -5.10 -31.29
C GLU A 111 -0.29 -3.98 -30.50
N GLY A 112 -1.48 -3.58 -30.91
CA GLY A 112 -2.28 -2.59 -30.18
C GLY A 112 -2.66 -3.05 -28.78
N TYR A 113 -2.97 -4.33 -28.59
CA TYR A 113 -3.20 -4.88 -27.26
C TYR A 113 -1.92 -4.98 -26.41
N LYS A 114 -0.77 -5.27 -27.01
CA LYS A 114 0.53 -5.22 -26.33
C LYS A 114 0.84 -3.83 -25.79
N GLU A 115 0.63 -2.79 -26.62
CA GLU A 115 0.78 -1.39 -26.18
C GLU A 115 -0.19 -1.03 -25.04
N LEU A 116 -1.44 -1.50 -25.11
CA LEU A 116 -2.43 -1.32 -24.05
C LEU A 116 -1.99 -2.00 -22.76
N LEU A 117 -1.59 -3.27 -22.82
CA LEU A 117 -1.10 -4.01 -21.66
C LEU A 117 0.15 -3.36 -21.04
N PHE A 118 1.08 -2.89 -21.88
CA PHE A 118 2.25 -2.13 -21.41
C PHE A 118 1.86 -0.83 -20.70
N SER A 119 0.88 -0.10 -21.22
CA SER A 119 0.34 1.10 -20.58
C SER A 119 -0.32 0.78 -19.23
N LEU A 120 -1.11 -0.30 -19.19
CA LEU A 120 -1.76 -0.77 -17.96
C LEU A 120 -0.74 -1.28 -16.93
N ALA A 121 0.31 -1.96 -17.37
CA ALA A 121 1.41 -2.43 -16.53
C ALA A 121 2.15 -1.27 -15.81
N ASN A 122 2.13 -0.08 -16.41
CA ASN A 122 2.71 1.14 -15.88
C ASN A 122 1.64 2.13 -15.35
N SER A 123 0.45 1.64 -15.03
CA SER A 123 -0.61 2.45 -14.44
C SER A 123 -0.21 2.98 -13.05
N GLN A 124 -0.71 4.16 -12.72
CA GLN A 124 -0.37 4.86 -11.49
C GLN A 124 -1.63 5.23 -10.69
N SER A 125 -1.47 5.26 -9.36
CA SER A 125 -2.41 5.88 -8.44
C SER A 125 -1.65 6.88 -7.57
N ASN A 126 -2.09 8.12 -7.53
CA ASN A 126 -1.44 9.22 -6.77
C ASN A 126 0.06 9.41 -7.08
N GLY A 127 0.50 9.07 -8.30
CA GLY A 127 1.91 9.16 -8.71
C GLY A 127 2.75 7.94 -8.37
N GLU A 128 2.18 6.90 -7.81
CA GLU A 128 2.82 5.62 -7.53
C GLU A 128 2.38 4.56 -8.55
N TYR A 129 3.33 3.79 -9.08
CA TYR A 129 3.07 2.68 -9.99
C TYR A 129 2.42 1.50 -9.27
N LEU A 130 1.32 0.97 -9.83
CA LEU A 130 0.48 -0.05 -9.18
C LEU A 130 1.17 -1.42 -9.06
N PHE A 131 2.05 -1.76 -10.01
CA PHE A 131 2.65 -3.09 -10.15
C PHE A 131 4.16 -3.12 -9.88
N SER A 132 4.72 -2.06 -9.28
CA SER A 132 6.15 -1.95 -9.02
C SER A 132 6.62 -2.48 -7.66
N GLY A 133 5.75 -3.14 -6.92
CA GLY A 133 6.10 -3.64 -5.59
C GLY A 133 6.42 -2.51 -4.59
N ILE A 134 7.57 -2.59 -3.91
CA ILE A 134 8.00 -1.55 -2.96
C ILE A 134 8.50 -0.29 -3.69
N ASN A 135 9.13 -0.44 -4.86
CA ASN A 135 9.73 0.66 -5.63
C ASN A 135 8.70 1.44 -6.48
N SER A 136 7.60 1.88 -5.87
CA SER A 136 6.48 2.49 -6.58
C SER A 136 6.75 3.85 -7.23
N ASP A 137 7.91 4.45 -6.98
CA ASP A 137 8.31 5.74 -7.56
C ASP A 137 8.96 5.60 -8.95
N SER A 138 9.30 4.37 -9.35
CA SER A 138 9.93 4.07 -10.64
C SER A 138 9.03 3.20 -11.51
N GLN A 139 9.15 3.38 -12.83
CA GLN A 139 8.41 2.61 -13.81
C GLN A 139 8.71 1.11 -13.68
N SER A 140 7.66 0.28 -13.64
CA SER A 140 7.78 -1.16 -13.40
C SER A 140 8.25 -1.91 -14.63
N PHE A 141 7.73 -1.54 -15.81
CA PHE A 141 8.00 -2.18 -17.08
C PHE A 141 8.63 -1.19 -18.04
N VAL A 142 9.72 -1.59 -18.67
CA VAL A 142 10.43 -0.78 -19.65
C VAL A 142 10.44 -1.53 -20.99
N MET A 143 10.13 -0.81 -22.06
CA MET A 143 10.22 -1.32 -23.43
C MET A 143 11.52 -0.84 -24.04
N ASP A 144 12.28 -1.75 -24.64
CA ASP A 144 13.48 -1.42 -25.42
C ASP A 144 13.07 -0.79 -26.76
N ASP A 145 13.53 0.41 -27.03
CA ASP A 145 13.17 1.17 -28.24
C ASP A 145 13.65 0.51 -29.55
N THR A 146 14.61 -0.43 -29.48
CA THR A 146 15.20 -1.07 -30.66
C THR A 146 14.54 -2.40 -30.96
N THR A 147 14.30 -3.20 -29.92
CA THR A 147 13.76 -4.56 -30.05
C THR A 147 12.26 -4.64 -29.80
N GLY A 148 11.66 -3.64 -29.15
CA GLY A 148 10.27 -3.66 -28.70
C GLY A 148 10.00 -4.60 -27.52
N GLN A 149 11.05 -5.22 -26.96
CA GLN A 149 10.97 -6.17 -25.87
C GLN A 149 10.65 -5.47 -24.56
N VAL A 150 9.72 -6.03 -23.77
CA VAL A 150 9.29 -5.48 -22.48
C VAL A 150 9.94 -6.25 -21.34
N SER A 151 10.62 -5.55 -20.46
CA SER A 151 11.26 -6.13 -19.26
C SER A 151 10.74 -5.52 -17.97
N TYR A 152 10.66 -6.35 -16.92
CA TYR A 152 10.30 -5.91 -15.56
C TYR A 152 11.55 -5.46 -14.82
N GLN A 153 11.52 -4.22 -14.31
CA GLN A 153 12.67 -3.55 -13.69
C GLN A 153 12.53 -3.39 -12.17
N SER A 154 11.45 -3.90 -11.59
CA SER A 154 11.18 -3.74 -10.16
C SER A 154 11.42 -5.04 -9.38
N ASP A 155 11.00 -5.08 -8.13
CA ASP A 155 11.12 -6.26 -7.27
C ASP A 155 9.75 -6.97 -7.10
N ASN A 156 9.79 -8.16 -6.48
CA ASN A 156 8.60 -8.96 -6.19
C ASN A 156 8.02 -8.72 -4.78
N SER A 157 8.58 -7.78 -4.04
CA SER A 157 8.11 -7.43 -2.70
C SER A 157 6.87 -6.52 -2.78
N LEU A 158 6.04 -6.53 -1.75
CA LEU A 158 4.81 -5.72 -1.71
C LEU A 158 4.89 -4.68 -0.59
N LYS A 159 4.31 -3.51 -0.85
CA LYS A 159 4.04 -2.53 0.20
C LYS A 159 3.07 -3.12 1.21
N SER A 160 3.23 -2.71 2.46
CA SER A 160 2.31 -3.06 3.54
C SER A 160 1.77 -1.81 4.22
N VAL A 161 0.49 -1.85 4.57
CA VAL A 161 -0.19 -0.81 5.33
C VAL A 161 -0.37 -1.27 6.77
N ASN A 162 -0.13 -0.35 7.71
CA ASN A 162 -0.45 -0.57 9.12
C ASN A 162 -1.97 -0.46 9.31
N VAL A 163 -2.59 -1.52 9.83
CA VAL A 163 -4.05 -1.60 10.04
C VAL A 163 -4.44 -1.65 11.52
N GLU A 164 -3.48 -1.92 12.40
CA GLU A 164 -3.63 -1.93 13.84
C GLU A 164 -2.24 -1.82 14.47
N GLU A 165 -2.15 -1.49 15.75
CA GLU A 165 -0.87 -1.45 16.44
C GLU A 165 -0.05 -2.73 16.19
N ASN A 166 1.10 -2.59 15.53
CA ASN A 166 2.00 -3.68 15.13
C ASN A 166 1.40 -4.74 14.18
N ARG A 167 0.34 -4.41 13.44
CA ARG A 167 -0.26 -5.30 12.45
C ARG A 167 -0.25 -4.67 11.07
N TYR A 168 0.32 -5.38 10.11
CA TYR A 168 0.48 -4.93 8.73
C TYR A 168 -0.22 -5.89 7.78
N ILE A 169 -0.77 -5.36 6.69
CA ILE A 169 -1.35 -6.13 5.57
C ILE A 169 -0.68 -5.66 4.28
N SER A 170 -0.30 -6.60 3.42
CA SER A 170 0.21 -6.29 2.08
C SER A 170 -0.91 -5.71 1.22
N GLN A 171 -0.58 -4.68 0.42
CA GLN A 171 -1.51 -4.05 -0.53
C GLN A 171 -1.13 -4.37 -1.98
N GLY A 172 -2.13 -4.37 -2.87
CA GLY A 172 -1.93 -4.58 -4.30
C GLY A 172 -1.36 -5.95 -4.66
N VAL A 173 -0.75 -6.02 -5.82
CA VAL A 173 0.04 -7.14 -6.36
C VAL A 173 1.23 -6.57 -7.11
N ASN A 174 2.28 -7.36 -7.31
CA ASN A 174 3.43 -6.95 -8.12
C ASN A 174 3.23 -7.31 -9.60
N GLY A 175 4.09 -6.77 -10.47
CA GLY A 175 4.00 -7.00 -11.91
C GLY A 175 4.33 -8.43 -12.33
N ILE A 176 5.14 -9.14 -11.55
CA ILE A 176 5.48 -10.54 -11.84
C ILE A 176 4.24 -11.42 -11.69
N ASP A 177 3.44 -11.21 -10.64
CA ASP A 177 2.23 -12.00 -10.40
C ASP A 177 1.14 -11.77 -11.46
N VAL A 178 1.18 -10.64 -12.19
CA VAL A 178 0.15 -10.24 -13.17
C VAL A 178 0.56 -10.54 -14.62
N PHE A 179 1.81 -10.25 -14.97
CA PHE A 179 2.29 -10.27 -16.36
C PHE A 179 3.23 -11.44 -16.66
N TYR A 180 3.54 -12.25 -15.65
CA TYR A 180 4.32 -13.45 -15.81
C TYR A 180 3.53 -14.65 -15.26
N TYR A 181 3.70 -15.79 -15.88
CA TYR A 181 3.12 -17.06 -15.42
C TYR A 181 4.23 -18.11 -15.29
N THR A 182 4.00 -19.16 -14.49
CA THR A 182 4.98 -20.23 -14.33
C THR A 182 4.96 -21.13 -15.57
N ASN A 183 6.00 -21.02 -16.38
CA ASN A 183 6.17 -21.85 -17.58
C ASN A 183 6.77 -23.22 -17.23
N ASN A 184 7.68 -23.25 -16.28
CA ASN A 184 8.36 -24.46 -15.82
C ASN A 184 8.72 -24.32 -14.33
N SER A 185 8.88 -25.46 -13.65
CA SER A 185 9.40 -25.53 -12.28
C SER A 185 10.51 -26.56 -12.20
N ALA A 186 11.56 -26.24 -11.46
CA ALA A 186 12.71 -27.11 -11.24
C ALA A 186 12.82 -27.47 -9.76
N GLU A 187 12.67 -28.75 -9.43
CA GLU A 187 12.95 -29.26 -8.07
C GLU A 187 14.46 -29.26 -7.78
N ALA A 188 14.82 -29.48 -6.52
CA ALA A 188 16.22 -29.57 -6.12
C ALA A 188 16.98 -30.62 -6.96
N THR A 189 18.12 -30.23 -7.53
CA THR A 189 18.96 -31.01 -8.46
C THR A 189 18.47 -31.15 -9.90
N ASP A 190 17.31 -30.63 -10.23
CA ASP A 190 16.83 -30.63 -11.61
C ASP A 190 17.62 -29.64 -12.48
N THR A 191 17.75 -29.99 -13.75
CA THR A 191 18.30 -29.08 -14.77
C THR A 191 17.15 -28.36 -15.46
N PHE A 192 17.24 -27.04 -15.55
CA PHE A 192 16.25 -26.21 -16.21
C PHE A 192 16.88 -25.30 -17.24
N THR A 193 16.09 -24.93 -18.23
CA THR A 193 16.50 -23.98 -19.28
C THR A 193 15.67 -22.71 -19.15
N PHE A 194 16.30 -21.56 -19.37
CA PHE A 194 15.66 -20.25 -19.26
C PHE A 194 16.30 -19.25 -20.24
N THR A 195 15.61 -18.14 -20.49
CA THR A 195 16.08 -17.01 -21.31
C THR A 195 16.39 -15.81 -20.41
N SER A 196 17.05 -14.79 -20.96
CA SER A 196 17.39 -13.57 -20.21
C SER A 196 16.16 -12.77 -19.72
N ASN A 197 15.00 -12.98 -20.34
CA ASN A 197 13.75 -12.27 -20.00
C ASN A 197 12.91 -13.01 -18.98
N GLU A 198 13.19 -14.28 -18.75
CA GLU A 198 12.48 -15.06 -17.75
C GLU A 198 12.93 -14.69 -16.33
N ILE A 199 11.98 -14.72 -15.42
CA ILE A 199 12.21 -14.43 -13.99
C ILE A 199 12.19 -15.74 -13.24
N ILE A 200 13.25 -16.01 -12.48
CA ILE A 200 13.36 -17.22 -11.65
C ILE A 200 13.10 -16.84 -10.21
N ILE A 201 12.13 -17.51 -9.57
CA ILE A 201 11.71 -17.25 -8.19
C ILE A 201 11.75 -18.56 -7.40
N ASP A 202 12.27 -18.51 -6.17
CA ASP A 202 12.24 -19.65 -5.25
C ASP A 202 10.98 -19.65 -4.35
N GLU A 203 10.79 -20.73 -3.57
CA GLU A 203 9.65 -20.88 -2.63
C GLU A 203 9.60 -19.79 -1.55
N ASP A 204 10.74 -19.17 -1.24
CA ASP A 204 10.84 -18.07 -0.28
C ASP A 204 10.58 -16.70 -0.93
N ASN A 205 10.14 -16.69 -2.21
CA ASN A 205 9.86 -15.51 -3.02
C ASN A 205 11.09 -14.64 -3.30
N ASN A 206 12.29 -15.23 -3.32
CA ASN A 206 13.50 -14.53 -3.75
C ASN A 206 13.67 -14.68 -5.26
N GLN A 207 14.17 -13.62 -5.92
CA GLN A 207 14.54 -13.65 -7.33
C GLN A 207 15.97 -14.14 -7.52
N TRP A 208 16.18 -14.98 -8.54
CA TRP A 208 17.50 -15.36 -9.02
C TRP A 208 17.77 -14.61 -10.32
N LYS A 209 18.75 -13.72 -10.32
CA LYS A 209 19.05 -12.79 -11.42
C LYS A 209 20.37 -13.13 -12.09
N LEU A 210 20.38 -13.03 -13.42
CA LEU A 210 21.62 -13.03 -14.19
C LEU A 210 22.46 -11.82 -13.80
N MET A 211 23.73 -12.04 -13.49
CA MET A 211 24.67 -10.97 -13.13
C MET A 211 26.06 -11.25 -13.68
N ASP A 212 26.68 -10.18 -14.15
CA ASP A 212 28.10 -10.11 -14.49
C ASP A 212 28.89 -9.81 -13.20
N SER A 213 29.51 -10.84 -12.63
CA SER A 213 30.18 -10.73 -11.32
C SER A 213 31.61 -10.19 -11.43
N ASP A 214 32.24 -10.29 -12.59
CA ASP A 214 33.60 -9.80 -12.85
C ASP A 214 33.66 -8.52 -13.70
N ASN A 215 32.49 -8.04 -14.15
CA ASN A 215 32.28 -6.80 -14.91
C ASN A 215 32.99 -6.82 -16.28
N ASP A 216 33.01 -7.98 -16.94
CA ASP A 216 33.55 -8.14 -18.28
C ASP A 216 32.50 -7.90 -19.41
N GLY A 217 31.24 -7.68 -19.04
CA GLY A 217 30.10 -7.42 -19.92
C GLY A 217 29.35 -8.70 -20.31
N VAL A 218 29.64 -9.83 -19.67
CA VAL A 218 28.94 -11.11 -19.87
C VAL A 218 28.44 -11.63 -18.54
N ASP A 219 27.17 -12.03 -18.49
CA ASP A 219 26.62 -12.66 -17.29
C ASP A 219 27.29 -14.00 -17.03
N ASP A 220 27.76 -14.26 -15.81
CA ASP A 220 28.49 -15.45 -15.44
C ASP A 220 27.84 -16.29 -14.35
N GLY A 221 26.72 -15.85 -13.80
CA GLY A 221 25.96 -16.60 -12.79
C GLY A 221 24.55 -16.08 -12.55
N LEU A 222 23.73 -16.93 -11.95
CA LEU A 222 22.47 -16.58 -11.32
C LEU A 222 22.72 -16.30 -9.86
N PHE A 223 22.42 -15.09 -9.40
CA PHE A 223 22.67 -14.66 -8.02
C PHE A 223 21.36 -14.34 -7.31
N LEU A 224 21.29 -14.74 -6.04
CA LEU A 224 20.12 -14.52 -5.19
C LEU A 224 19.87 -13.02 -4.99
N ASN A 225 18.70 -12.53 -5.41
CA ASN A 225 18.30 -11.13 -5.36
C ASN A 225 19.27 -10.17 -6.07
N GLY A 226 20.07 -10.67 -7.02
CA GLY A 226 21.07 -9.88 -7.74
C GLY A 226 22.28 -9.45 -6.89
N ASP A 227 22.50 -10.06 -5.74
CA ASP A 227 23.66 -9.79 -4.89
C ASP A 227 24.79 -10.77 -5.21
N ILE A 228 25.83 -10.28 -5.90
CA ILE A 228 27.03 -11.07 -6.29
C ILE A 228 27.80 -11.65 -5.11
N SER A 229 27.57 -11.17 -3.90
CA SER A 229 28.15 -11.73 -2.66
C SER A 229 27.31 -12.86 -2.04
N SER A 230 26.12 -13.11 -2.58
CA SER A 230 25.17 -14.11 -2.10
C SER A 230 25.39 -15.50 -2.71
N SER A 231 24.44 -16.41 -2.49
CA SER A 231 24.41 -17.71 -3.15
C SER A 231 24.29 -17.55 -4.66
N SER A 232 25.02 -18.36 -5.42
CA SER A 232 25.01 -18.33 -6.88
C SER A 232 24.84 -19.71 -7.49
N MET A 233 24.24 -19.77 -8.69
CA MET A 233 24.20 -20.94 -9.56
C MET A 233 24.91 -20.63 -10.88
N SER A 234 25.76 -21.54 -11.32
CA SER A 234 26.38 -21.46 -12.65
C SER A 234 25.41 -21.95 -13.71
N PHE A 235 25.56 -21.44 -14.94
CA PHE A 235 24.82 -21.88 -16.10
C PHE A 235 25.74 -22.13 -17.30
N THR A 236 25.20 -22.71 -18.35
CA THR A 236 25.84 -22.85 -19.68
C THR A 236 24.96 -22.17 -20.71
N THR A 237 25.56 -21.41 -21.64
CA THR A 237 24.86 -20.77 -22.74
C THR A 237 24.69 -21.77 -23.88
N ASN A 238 23.46 -21.93 -24.37
CA ASN A 238 23.10 -22.79 -25.46
C ASN A 238 23.30 -22.06 -26.83
N ALA A 239 23.30 -22.82 -27.91
CA ALA A 239 23.51 -22.27 -29.25
C ALA A 239 22.35 -21.35 -29.74
N ASP A 240 21.17 -21.48 -29.13
CA ASP A 240 19.98 -20.67 -29.38
C ASP A 240 19.90 -19.40 -28.51
N GLY A 241 20.92 -19.16 -27.69
CA GLY A 241 20.96 -18.01 -26.76
C GLY A 241 20.25 -18.23 -25.43
N SER A 242 19.61 -19.37 -25.21
CA SER A 242 19.06 -19.75 -23.91
C SER A 242 20.18 -20.20 -22.95
N PHE A 243 19.84 -20.29 -21.68
CA PHE A 243 20.76 -20.73 -20.62
C PHE A 243 20.26 -22.02 -19.98
N THR A 244 21.17 -22.89 -19.61
CA THR A 244 20.87 -24.13 -18.88
C THR A 244 21.60 -24.11 -17.54
N ALA A 245 20.86 -24.21 -16.44
CA ALA A 245 21.40 -24.30 -15.08
C ALA A 245 20.89 -25.55 -14.35
N THR A 246 21.56 -25.90 -13.26
CA THR A 246 21.10 -26.96 -12.35
C THR A 246 20.69 -26.31 -11.04
N ASN A 247 19.49 -26.60 -10.57
CA ASN A 247 19.01 -26.10 -9.29
C ASN A 247 19.83 -26.66 -8.12
N SER A 248 20.65 -25.82 -7.52
CA SER A 248 21.51 -26.17 -6.37
C SER A 248 21.01 -25.57 -5.07
N THR A 249 19.81 -24.95 -5.05
CA THR A 249 19.30 -24.23 -3.88
C THR A 249 18.69 -25.13 -2.81
N GLY A 250 18.20 -26.30 -3.20
CA GLY A 250 17.42 -27.18 -2.33
C GLY A 250 15.92 -26.86 -2.27
N ASN A 251 15.49 -25.70 -2.81
CA ASN A 251 14.11 -25.26 -2.93
C ASN A 251 13.62 -25.48 -4.36
N THR A 252 12.31 -25.52 -4.57
CA THR A 252 11.74 -25.48 -5.92
C THR A 252 11.95 -24.09 -6.52
N LEU A 253 12.34 -24.02 -7.79
CA LEU A 253 12.46 -22.79 -8.56
C LEU A 253 11.35 -22.74 -9.59
N ASP A 254 10.58 -21.66 -9.63
CA ASP A 254 9.63 -21.35 -10.67
C ASP A 254 10.28 -20.46 -11.72
N ILE A 255 10.27 -20.93 -12.97
CA ILE A 255 10.71 -20.17 -14.14
C ILE A 255 9.47 -19.50 -14.73
N LYS A 256 9.42 -18.17 -14.59
CA LYS A 256 8.27 -17.36 -15.01
C LYS A 256 8.52 -16.69 -16.34
N HIS A 257 7.60 -16.91 -17.27
CA HIS A 257 7.64 -16.38 -18.63
C HIS A 257 6.73 -15.15 -18.76
N SER A 258 7.14 -14.19 -19.60
CA SER A 258 6.43 -12.92 -19.79
C SER A 258 5.32 -13.04 -20.84
N ILE A 259 4.13 -12.57 -20.56
CA ILE A 259 3.04 -12.43 -21.55
C ILE A 259 3.46 -11.55 -22.72
N PHE A 260 4.35 -10.57 -22.53
CA PHE A 260 4.80 -9.68 -23.60
C PHE A 260 5.65 -10.41 -24.62
N ASP A 261 6.49 -11.38 -24.20
CA ASP A 261 7.29 -12.20 -25.10
C ASP A 261 6.39 -13.14 -25.94
N ASP A 262 5.33 -13.70 -25.32
CA ASP A 262 4.33 -14.50 -26.07
C ASP A 262 3.60 -13.66 -27.12
N LEU A 263 3.31 -12.38 -26.84
CA LEU A 263 2.69 -11.48 -27.82
C LEU A 263 3.62 -11.14 -28.99
N ASP A 264 4.93 -11.05 -28.73
CA ASP A 264 5.91 -10.88 -29.81
C ASP A 264 6.01 -12.14 -30.68
N ASP A 265 6.14 -13.31 -30.08
CA ASP A 265 6.17 -14.59 -30.81
C ASP A 265 4.89 -14.81 -31.63
N LEU A 266 3.74 -14.43 -31.06
CA LEU A 266 2.44 -14.50 -31.68
C LEU A 266 2.35 -13.58 -32.92
N THR A 267 2.77 -12.32 -32.75
CA THR A 267 2.79 -11.33 -33.84
C THR A 267 3.71 -11.77 -34.96
N ASN A 268 4.91 -12.27 -34.63
CA ASN A 268 5.86 -12.82 -35.60
C ASN A 268 5.25 -14.02 -36.34
N ALA A 269 4.66 -14.99 -35.65
CA ALA A 269 4.05 -16.17 -36.28
C ALA A 269 2.89 -15.81 -37.19
N LEU A 270 2.06 -14.81 -36.86
CA LEU A 270 0.99 -14.30 -37.72
C LEU A 270 1.53 -13.68 -39.00
N ASN A 271 2.72 -13.09 -38.97
CA ASN A 271 3.45 -12.54 -40.10
C ASN A 271 4.31 -13.59 -40.84
N LEU A 272 4.27 -14.87 -40.45
CA LEU A 272 5.09 -15.97 -40.94
C LEU A 272 6.60 -15.76 -40.69
N GLU A 273 6.94 -15.25 -39.52
CA GLU A 273 8.30 -15.06 -39.04
C GLU A 273 8.52 -15.80 -37.71
N ASP A 274 9.74 -16.24 -37.44
CA ASP A 274 10.15 -16.72 -36.11
C ASP A 274 10.65 -15.54 -35.23
N SER A 275 10.96 -15.82 -33.96
CA SER A 275 11.50 -14.84 -33.02
C SER A 275 12.82 -14.18 -33.46
N SER A 276 13.50 -14.73 -34.46
CA SER A 276 14.73 -14.20 -35.06
C SER A 276 14.48 -13.45 -36.36
N GLY A 277 13.21 -13.33 -36.82
CA GLY A 277 12.83 -12.69 -38.07
C GLY A 277 13.04 -13.54 -39.31
N ASN A 278 13.24 -14.87 -39.18
CA ASN A 278 13.33 -15.76 -40.34
C ASN A 278 11.92 -16.19 -40.77
N THR A 279 11.73 -16.33 -42.12
CA THR A 279 10.43 -16.78 -42.64
C THR A 279 10.16 -18.24 -42.26
N ILE A 280 8.98 -18.51 -41.74
CA ILE A 280 8.48 -19.85 -41.40
C ILE A 280 7.32 -20.27 -42.29
N THR A 281 6.98 -21.54 -42.28
CA THR A 281 5.82 -22.08 -42.99
C THR A 281 4.52 -21.84 -42.24
N SER A 282 3.39 -21.88 -42.96
CA SER A 282 2.07 -21.76 -42.29
C SER A 282 1.78 -22.88 -41.27
N ASP A 283 2.37 -24.07 -41.47
CA ASP A 283 2.22 -25.18 -40.54
C ASP A 283 2.99 -24.91 -39.25
N GLU A 284 4.23 -24.39 -39.33
CA GLU A 284 5.04 -23.96 -38.19
C GLU A 284 4.37 -22.79 -37.43
N ALA A 285 3.86 -21.79 -38.15
CA ALA A 285 3.09 -20.69 -37.59
C ALA A 285 1.86 -21.20 -36.79
N SER A 286 1.13 -22.18 -37.34
CA SER A 286 -0.05 -22.75 -36.66
C SER A 286 0.31 -23.50 -35.36
N ILE A 287 1.48 -24.10 -35.30
CA ILE A 287 2.00 -24.71 -34.06
C ILE A 287 2.30 -23.62 -33.01
N ILE A 288 2.98 -22.55 -33.39
CA ILE A 288 3.27 -21.41 -32.51
C ILE A 288 1.98 -20.78 -32.02
N LEU A 289 0.98 -20.54 -32.88
CA LEU A 289 -0.33 -19.99 -32.51
C LEU A 289 -1.06 -20.86 -31.49
N SER A 290 -0.98 -22.19 -31.65
CA SER A 290 -1.60 -23.12 -30.68
C SER A 290 -0.88 -23.11 -29.33
N ASP A 291 0.46 -23.10 -29.35
CA ASP A 291 1.28 -23.02 -28.12
C ASP A 291 1.06 -21.69 -27.38
N SER A 292 1.03 -20.58 -28.12
CA SER A 292 0.73 -19.25 -27.55
C SER A 292 -0.66 -19.17 -26.94
N LEU A 293 -1.65 -19.88 -27.49
CA LEU A 293 -2.99 -19.94 -26.90
C LEU A 293 -2.97 -20.59 -25.52
N ASP A 294 -2.25 -21.71 -25.36
CA ASP A 294 -2.10 -22.38 -24.07
C ASP A 294 -1.37 -21.47 -23.06
N LYS A 295 -0.28 -20.85 -23.46
CA LYS A 295 0.50 -19.89 -22.65
C LYS A 295 -0.33 -18.68 -22.21
N LEU A 296 -1.14 -18.11 -23.11
CA LEU A 296 -2.02 -16.99 -22.75
C LEU A 296 -3.16 -17.38 -21.81
N ASN A 297 -3.63 -18.63 -21.85
CA ASN A 297 -4.55 -19.14 -20.83
C ASN A 297 -3.86 -19.22 -19.46
N ASP A 298 -2.60 -19.67 -19.39
CA ASP A 298 -1.82 -19.71 -18.15
C ASP A 298 -1.57 -18.28 -17.60
N ALA A 299 -1.27 -17.32 -18.49
CA ALA A 299 -1.16 -15.92 -18.13
C ALA A 299 -2.49 -15.34 -17.60
N TYR A 300 -3.61 -15.67 -18.26
CA TYR A 300 -4.95 -15.28 -17.81
C TYR A 300 -5.31 -15.87 -16.43
N ASP A 301 -4.92 -17.12 -16.16
CA ASP A 301 -5.12 -17.75 -14.85
C ASP A 301 -4.26 -17.08 -13.76
N SER A 302 -3.04 -16.65 -14.06
CA SER A 302 -2.21 -15.83 -13.16
C SER A 302 -2.87 -14.49 -12.87
N GLN A 303 -3.43 -13.82 -13.89
CA GLN A 303 -4.18 -12.56 -13.75
C GLN A 303 -5.45 -12.75 -12.89
N ASN A 304 -6.20 -13.86 -13.07
CA ASN A 304 -7.36 -14.20 -12.25
C ASN A 304 -6.98 -14.41 -10.77
N THR A 305 -5.88 -15.10 -10.53
CA THR A 305 -5.35 -15.32 -9.19
C THR A 305 -4.95 -14.01 -8.53
N SER A 306 -4.23 -13.17 -9.25
CA SER A 306 -3.80 -11.85 -8.79
C SER A 306 -4.98 -10.91 -8.52
N HIS A 307 -6.00 -10.91 -9.39
CA HIS A 307 -7.23 -10.14 -9.18
C HIS A 307 -8.00 -10.61 -7.94
N SER A 308 -8.12 -11.93 -7.75
CA SER A 308 -8.75 -12.51 -6.54
C SER A 308 -7.99 -12.16 -5.27
N LEU A 309 -6.66 -12.12 -5.33
CA LEU A 309 -5.79 -11.76 -4.22
C LEU A 309 -5.95 -10.27 -3.86
N VAL A 310 -6.00 -9.36 -4.84
CA VAL A 310 -6.30 -7.93 -4.61
C VAL A 310 -7.66 -7.79 -3.95
N GLY A 311 -8.71 -8.44 -4.47
CA GLY A 311 -10.06 -8.42 -3.88
C GLY A 311 -10.08 -8.91 -2.42
N SER A 312 -9.33 -9.97 -2.10
CA SER A 312 -9.21 -10.49 -0.73
C SER A 312 -8.48 -9.50 0.21
N ARG A 313 -7.42 -8.86 -0.28
CA ARG A 313 -6.67 -7.84 0.47
C ARG A 313 -7.54 -6.59 0.71
N THR A 314 -8.26 -6.12 -0.29
CA THR A 314 -9.20 -5.00 -0.19
C THR A 314 -10.28 -5.28 0.86
N ASN A 315 -10.92 -6.46 0.83
CA ASN A 315 -11.90 -6.84 1.85
C ASN A 315 -11.30 -6.86 3.28
N SER A 316 -10.03 -7.25 3.40
CA SER A 316 -9.35 -7.22 4.70
C SER A 316 -9.10 -5.78 5.16
N ILE A 317 -8.66 -4.89 4.26
CA ILE A 317 -8.45 -3.46 4.49
C ILE A 317 -9.76 -2.80 4.92
N ASP A 318 -10.89 -3.06 4.26
CA ASP A 318 -12.23 -2.56 4.59
C ASP A 318 -12.68 -3.00 5.99
N THR A 319 -12.40 -4.26 6.32
CA THR A 319 -12.71 -4.80 7.64
C THR A 319 -11.96 -4.03 8.73
N PHE A 320 -10.65 -3.80 8.54
CA PHE A 320 -9.85 -3.03 9.49
C PHE A 320 -10.22 -1.55 9.50
N SER A 321 -10.58 -0.95 8.37
CA SER A 321 -11.14 0.41 8.31
C SER A 321 -12.35 0.56 9.25
N SER A 322 -13.28 -0.39 9.17
CA SER A 322 -14.47 -0.42 10.03
C SER A 322 -14.12 -0.57 11.53
N ILE A 323 -13.13 -1.39 11.85
CA ILE A 323 -12.65 -1.58 13.23
C ILE A 323 -12.00 -0.29 13.76
N VAL A 324 -11.11 0.33 12.99
CA VAL A 324 -10.42 1.57 13.36
C VAL A 324 -11.42 2.71 13.54
N GLN A 325 -12.38 2.84 12.62
CA GLN A 325 -13.45 3.83 12.73
C GLN A 325 -14.29 3.65 13.99
N SER A 326 -14.57 2.40 14.39
CA SER A 326 -15.28 2.08 15.62
C SER A 326 -14.44 2.45 16.86
N LYS A 327 -13.12 2.19 16.83
CA LYS A 327 -12.20 2.60 17.91
C LYS A 327 -12.14 4.12 18.03
N LEU A 328 -12.00 4.86 16.93
CA LEU A 328 -12.01 6.33 16.92
C LEU A 328 -13.32 6.90 17.49
N THR A 329 -14.46 6.31 17.14
CA THR A 329 -15.76 6.70 17.69
C THR A 329 -15.82 6.48 19.21
N ASN A 330 -15.33 5.34 19.70
CA ASN A 330 -15.28 5.06 21.13
C ASN A 330 -14.33 6.00 21.87
N LEU A 331 -13.16 6.30 21.30
CA LEU A 331 -12.21 7.26 21.86
C LEU A 331 -12.82 8.68 21.94
N ALA A 332 -13.54 9.11 20.91
CA ALA A 332 -14.24 10.39 20.92
C ALA A 332 -15.34 10.46 22.00
N ILE A 333 -16.05 9.36 22.26
CA ILE A 333 -17.01 9.27 23.37
C ILE A 333 -16.30 9.38 24.73
N LEU A 334 -15.19 8.65 24.89
CA LEU A 334 -14.40 8.69 26.12
C LEU A 334 -13.79 10.08 26.34
N GLU A 335 -13.24 10.69 25.31
CA GLU A 335 -12.71 12.06 25.38
C GLU A 335 -13.80 13.04 25.82
N ASN A 336 -14.99 12.95 25.23
CA ASN A 336 -16.13 13.79 25.63
C ASN A 336 -16.52 13.54 27.09
N GLU A 337 -16.57 12.29 27.55
CA GLU A 337 -16.94 11.94 28.92
C GLU A 337 -15.93 12.47 29.95
N TYR A 338 -14.64 12.37 29.63
CA TYR A 338 -13.58 12.78 30.57
C TYR A 338 -13.14 14.24 30.43
N ALA A 339 -13.08 14.76 29.20
CA ALA A 339 -12.59 16.12 28.94
C ALA A 339 -13.68 17.17 29.12
N SER A 340 -14.95 16.84 28.87
CA SER A 340 -16.03 17.82 28.97
C SER A 340 -16.34 18.25 30.42
N ALA A 341 -16.65 19.52 30.57
CA ALA A 341 -17.12 20.10 31.79
C ALA A 341 -18.65 19.95 31.97
N ASP A 342 -19.11 19.68 33.18
CA ASP A 342 -20.53 19.81 33.51
C ASP A 342 -20.92 21.30 33.60
N LEU A 343 -21.36 21.85 32.48
CA LEU A 343 -21.75 23.26 32.36
C LEU A 343 -22.87 23.63 33.32
N THR A 344 -23.75 22.68 33.71
CA THR A 344 -24.83 22.93 34.63
C THR A 344 -24.26 23.10 36.05
N ALA A 345 -23.35 22.21 36.46
CA ALA A 345 -22.66 22.32 37.75
C ALA A 345 -21.82 23.61 37.83
N LEU A 346 -21.08 23.93 36.76
CA LEU A 346 -20.27 25.15 36.67
C LEU A 346 -21.12 26.42 36.74
N ALA A 347 -22.29 26.47 36.09
CA ALA A 347 -23.20 27.62 36.16
C ALA A 347 -23.72 27.84 37.60
N VAL A 348 -24.06 26.76 38.31
CA VAL A 348 -24.46 26.84 39.74
C VAL A 348 -23.28 27.30 40.60
N GLU A 349 -22.09 26.84 40.38
CA GLU A 349 -20.89 27.26 41.08
C GLU A 349 -20.55 28.73 40.81
N ALA A 350 -20.66 29.19 39.56
CA ALA A 350 -20.48 30.61 39.20
C ALA A 350 -21.42 31.51 39.99
N GLN A 351 -22.71 31.15 40.09
CA GLN A 351 -23.69 31.88 40.89
C GLN A 351 -23.33 31.89 42.40
N ALA A 352 -22.86 30.75 42.91
CA ALA A 352 -22.43 30.65 44.31
C ALA A 352 -21.20 31.50 44.59
N LEU A 353 -20.24 31.56 43.66
CA LEU A 353 -19.05 32.40 43.75
C LEU A 353 -19.42 33.88 43.72
N GLU A 354 -20.32 34.33 42.83
CA GLU A 354 -20.84 35.70 42.79
C GLU A 354 -21.45 36.13 44.12
N ASN A 355 -22.29 35.29 44.72
CA ASN A 355 -22.87 35.52 46.05
C ASN A 355 -21.78 35.61 47.13
N THR A 356 -20.77 34.75 47.07
CA THR A 356 -19.64 34.74 48.02
C THR A 356 -18.77 36.00 47.91
N TYR A 357 -18.48 36.45 46.66
CA TYR A 357 -17.79 37.73 46.44
C TYR A 357 -18.56 38.90 47.03
N THR A 358 -19.87 38.96 46.77
CA THR A 358 -20.73 40.02 47.32
C THR A 358 -20.68 40.05 48.85
N ALA A 359 -20.78 38.88 49.51
CA ALA A 359 -20.68 38.77 50.96
C ALA A 359 -19.29 39.16 51.49
N LEU A 360 -18.22 38.74 50.78
CA LEU A 360 -16.84 39.07 51.15
C LEU A 360 -16.58 40.58 51.09
N TYR A 361 -16.98 41.22 49.97
CA TYR A 361 -16.86 42.68 49.82
C TYR A 361 -17.65 43.46 50.88
N SER A 362 -18.86 42.98 51.22
CA SER A 362 -19.64 43.57 52.34
C SER A 362 -18.89 43.45 53.66
N THR A 363 -18.24 42.31 53.92
CA THR A 363 -17.45 42.10 55.16
C THR A 363 -16.20 42.99 55.18
N ILE A 364 -15.49 43.11 54.05
CA ILE A 364 -14.33 43.99 53.92
C ILE A 364 -14.72 45.46 54.22
N ASN A 365 -15.82 45.93 53.62
CA ASN A 365 -16.32 47.29 53.90
C ASN A 365 -16.62 47.50 55.39
N ARG A 366 -17.29 46.55 56.05
CA ARG A 366 -17.55 46.62 57.47
C ARG A 366 -16.29 46.64 58.32
N VAL A 367 -15.26 45.88 57.95
CA VAL A 367 -13.96 45.86 58.69
C VAL A 367 -13.25 47.18 58.49
N ASN A 368 -13.30 47.77 57.29
CA ASN A 368 -12.71 49.09 57.00
C ASN A 368 -13.39 50.19 57.77
N ASP A 369 -14.73 50.21 57.82
CA ASP A 369 -15.50 51.20 58.59
C ASP A 369 -15.19 51.12 60.10
N LEU A 370 -15.11 49.93 60.69
CA LEU A 370 -14.75 49.71 62.04
C LEU A 370 -13.28 50.11 62.35
N SER A 371 -12.39 49.97 61.40
CA SER A 371 -10.97 50.36 61.51
C SER A 371 -10.81 51.90 61.49
N LEU A 372 -11.52 52.59 60.64
CA LEU A 372 -11.54 54.06 60.52
C LEU A 372 -12.13 54.73 61.78
N VAL A 373 -13.25 54.17 62.33
CA VAL A 373 -13.87 54.66 63.55
C VAL A 373 -12.93 54.52 64.75
N LYS A 374 -12.14 53.40 64.84
CA LYS A 374 -11.16 53.18 65.86
C LYS A 374 -9.91 54.03 65.79
N TYR A 375 -9.60 54.58 64.60
CA TYR A 375 -8.47 55.51 64.44
C TYR A 375 -8.82 56.97 64.65
N LEU A 376 -10.11 57.33 64.56
CA LEU A 376 -10.63 58.69 64.74
C LEU A 376 -11.22 58.94 66.13
N SER A 377 -11.37 57.93 66.98
CA SER A 377 -11.76 57.99 68.38
C SER A 377 -10.54 57.85 69.31
#